data_9d48c8a69dfdfa1caf69e56476dc21f1
#
_entry.id   9d48c8a69dfdfa1caf69e56476dc21f1
#
_cell.length_a   1.000
_cell.length_b   1.000
_cell.length_c   1.000
_cell.angle_alpha   90.00
_cell.angle_beta   90.00
_cell.angle_gamma   90.00
#
_symmetry.space_group_name_H-M   'P 1'
#
loop_
_entity.id
_entity.type
_entity.pdbx_description
1 polymer ?
#
loop_
_entity_poly.entity_id
_entity_poly.type
_entity_poly.pdbx_seq_one_letter_code
_entity_poly.pdbx_strand_id
1 'polypeptide(L)'
;MNSDMLLNRIRMAQQGLIGVHKKLYTLEHLLPSPDPAQFAETAKSAALLSERSTASLRGFLFTTTGGMPEGYYQQAAAAQGIKVSATDDYVFVRVPALLPKKKAAEGFKFLVVPLQAAFEEYHRQHALPHFSDCVICIEHIYDRCLPVTAVRDYDNLEFKSILDVIALYCICLLYTSDAADEL
;
A
#
# COMPACT_ATOMS: atom_id res chain seq x y z
N MET A 1 10.18 11.44 -29.32
CA MET A 1 9.24 11.79 -28.25
C MET A 1 8.97 13.28 -28.28
N ASN A 2 7.71 13.73 -28.24
CA ASN A 2 7.36 15.15 -28.37
C ASN A 2 7.67 15.89 -27.06
N SER A 3 8.57 16.86 -27.10
CA SER A 3 9.01 17.66 -25.95
C SER A 3 7.86 18.42 -25.28
N ASP A 4 6.88 18.91 -26.05
CA ASP A 4 5.73 19.64 -25.51
C ASP A 4 4.81 18.73 -24.67
N MET A 5 4.63 17.48 -25.12
CA MET A 5 3.86 16.49 -24.36
C MET A 5 4.54 16.17 -23.03
N LEU A 6 5.87 16.02 -23.02
CA LEU A 6 6.62 15.79 -21.78
C LEU A 6 6.55 16.98 -20.84
N LEU A 7 6.74 18.17 -21.36
CA LEU A 7 6.65 19.39 -20.57
C LEU A 7 5.28 19.55 -19.92
N ASN A 8 4.21 19.25 -20.66
CA ASN A 8 2.85 19.28 -20.12
C ASN A 8 2.66 18.27 -18.98
N ARG A 9 3.17 17.03 -19.12
CA ARG A 9 3.12 16.02 -18.05
C ARG A 9 3.90 16.44 -16.82
N ILE A 10 5.09 17.01 -16.99
CA ILE A 10 5.88 17.54 -15.88
C ILE A 10 5.11 18.63 -15.15
N ARG A 11 4.51 19.58 -15.89
CA ARG A 11 3.70 20.67 -15.29
C ARG A 11 2.49 20.13 -14.52
N MET A 12 1.79 19.12 -15.06
CA MET A 12 0.67 18.48 -14.36
C MET A 12 1.13 17.82 -13.03
N ALA A 13 2.26 17.12 -13.05
CA ALA A 13 2.81 16.53 -11.84
C ALA A 13 3.23 17.60 -10.81
N GLN A 14 3.87 18.67 -11.26
CA GLN A 14 4.22 19.81 -10.39
C GLN A 14 2.97 20.44 -9.75
N GLN A 15 1.91 20.70 -10.54
CA GLN A 15 0.66 21.25 -10.01
C GLN A 15 0.00 20.32 -8.99
N GLY A 16 0.04 19.01 -9.21
CA GLY A 16 -0.43 18.02 -8.25
C GLY A 16 0.32 18.09 -6.92
N LEU A 17 1.65 18.13 -6.96
CA LEU A 17 2.49 18.23 -5.76
C LEU A 17 2.30 19.56 -5.01
N ILE A 18 2.14 20.66 -5.73
CA ILE A 18 1.79 21.97 -5.14
C ILE A 18 0.42 21.88 -4.44
N GLY A 19 -0.53 21.20 -5.05
CA GLY A 19 -1.86 20.95 -4.45
C GLY A 19 -1.77 20.17 -3.15
N VAL A 20 -0.96 19.11 -3.10
CA VAL A 20 -0.69 18.33 -1.88
C VAL A 20 -0.08 19.25 -0.80
N HIS A 21 0.97 19.99 -1.15
CA HIS A 21 1.63 20.90 -0.22
C HIS A 21 0.65 21.92 0.40
N LYS A 22 -0.20 22.54 -0.42
CA LYS A 22 -1.21 23.49 0.07
C LYS A 22 -2.19 22.83 1.06
N LYS A 23 -2.60 21.59 0.83
CA LYS A 23 -3.48 20.85 1.75
C LYS A 23 -2.78 20.51 3.06
N LEU A 24 -1.53 20.10 3.02
CA LEU A 24 -0.72 19.86 4.23
C LEU A 24 -0.53 21.14 5.04
N TYR A 25 -0.25 22.25 4.38
CA TYR A 25 -0.20 23.58 5.02
C TYR A 25 -1.53 23.93 5.71
N THR A 26 -2.66 23.67 5.05
CA THR A 26 -3.99 23.88 5.66
C THR A 26 -4.17 22.99 6.90
N LEU A 27 -3.76 21.73 6.86
CA LEU A 27 -3.82 20.81 8.01
C LEU A 27 -3.01 21.31 9.20
N GLU A 28 -1.81 21.80 8.95
CA GLU A 28 -0.95 22.38 9.98
C GLU A 28 -1.63 23.56 10.69
N HIS A 29 -2.33 24.41 9.94
CA HIS A 29 -3.05 25.56 10.49
C HIS A 29 -4.37 25.20 11.21
N LEU A 30 -4.90 24.02 10.93
CA LEU A 30 -6.07 23.49 11.65
C LEU A 30 -5.73 22.84 13.00
N LEU A 31 -4.45 22.47 13.23
CA LEU A 31 -4.02 21.77 14.46
C LEU A 31 -4.35 22.53 15.77
N PRO A 32 -4.21 23.87 15.87
CA PRO A 32 -4.47 24.57 17.14
C PRO A 32 -5.94 24.49 17.63
N SER A 33 -6.90 24.34 16.71
CA SER A 33 -8.31 24.21 17.01
C SER A 33 -9.00 23.35 15.94
N PRO A 34 -8.78 22.02 15.96
CA PRO A 34 -9.26 21.17 14.88
C PRO A 34 -10.78 21.01 14.92
N ASP A 35 -11.46 21.42 13.85
CA ASP A 35 -12.74 20.84 13.48
C ASP A 35 -12.48 19.45 12.91
N PRO A 36 -12.89 18.36 13.58
CA PRO A 36 -12.57 17.00 13.16
C PRO A 36 -13.05 16.67 11.75
N ALA A 37 -14.20 17.21 11.34
CA ALA A 37 -14.77 16.96 10.02
C ALA A 37 -13.94 17.66 8.93
N GLN A 38 -13.60 18.93 9.14
CA GLN A 38 -12.78 19.70 8.21
C GLN A 38 -11.37 19.12 8.11
N PHE A 39 -10.79 18.73 9.25
CA PHE A 39 -9.47 18.10 9.28
C PHE A 39 -9.45 16.78 8.48
N ALA A 40 -10.44 15.89 8.72
CA ALA A 40 -10.55 14.61 8.03
C ALA A 40 -10.74 14.79 6.50
N GLU A 41 -11.62 15.72 6.07
CA GLU A 41 -11.83 15.96 4.65
C GLU A 41 -10.61 16.59 3.97
N THR A 42 -9.90 17.47 4.66
CA THR A 42 -8.65 18.06 4.13
C THR A 42 -7.54 17.00 4.02
N ALA A 43 -7.40 16.14 5.02
CA ALA A 43 -6.44 15.01 5.00
C ALA A 43 -6.75 14.03 3.87
N LYS A 44 -8.02 13.65 3.70
CA LYS A 44 -8.49 12.81 2.59
C LYS A 44 -8.18 13.46 1.23
N SER A 45 -8.44 14.75 1.09
CA SER A 45 -8.15 15.51 -0.14
C SER A 45 -6.65 15.52 -0.44
N ALA A 46 -5.79 15.69 0.56
CA ALA A 46 -4.33 15.61 0.42
C ALA A 46 -3.88 14.23 -0.05
N ALA A 47 -4.40 13.17 0.57
CA ALA A 47 -4.09 11.78 0.21
C ALA A 47 -4.48 11.47 -1.24
N LEU A 48 -5.70 11.82 -1.67
CA LEU A 48 -6.16 11.60 -3.04
C LEU A 48 -5.35 12.37 -4.08
N LEU A 49 -4.92 13.60 -3.77
CA LEU A 49 -4.03 14.36 -4.64
C LEU A 49 -2.64 13.73 -4.73
N SER A 50 -2.12 13.21 -3.63
CA SER A 50 -0.83 12.49 -3.60
C SER A 50 -0.88 11.23 -4.47
N GLU A 51 -1.91 10.40 -4.33
CA GLU A 51 -2.12 9.21 -5.17
C GLU A 51 -2.19 9.56 -6.66
N ARG A 52 -2.95 10.60 -7.02
CA ARG A 52 -3.04 11.07 -8.40
C ARG A 52 -1.70 11.56 -8.93
N SER A 53 -0.93 12.29 -8.12
CA SER A 53 0.40 12.77 -8.48
C SER A 53 1.38 11.62 -8.68
N THR A 54 1.35 10.62 -7.80
CA THR A 54 2.17 9.40 -7.90
C THR A 54 1.82 8.62 -9.18
N ALA A 55 0.54 8.43 -9.48
CA ALA A 55 0.10 7.76 -10.70
C ALA A 55 0.56 8.51 -11.96
N SER A 56 0.48 9.85 -11.95
CA SER A 56 0.96 10.69 -13.05
C SER A 56 2.47 10.57 -13.27
N LEU A 57 3.26 10.55 -12.18
CA LEU A 57 4.71 10.36 -12.23
C LEU A 57 5.10 8.96 -12.73
N ARG A 58 4.40 7.92 -12.30
CA ARG A 58 4.59 6.57 -12.83
C ARG A 58 4.30 6.50 -14.34
N GLY A 59 3.20 7.11 -14.77
CA GLY A 59 2.86 7.21 -16.21
C GLY A 59 3.89 8.01 -17.00
N PHE A 60 4.46 9.06 -16.42
CA PHE A 60 5.56 9.81 -17.02
C PHE A 60 6.82 8.94 -17.15
N LEU A 61 7.22 8.25 -16.08
CA LEU A 61 8.36 7.34 -16.07
C LEU A 61 8.20 6.26 -17.15
N PHE A 62 7.06 5.56 -17.16
CA PHE A 62 6.75 4.52 -18.16
C PHE A 62 6.89 5.04 -19.60
N THR A 63 6.39 6.25 -19.86
CA THR A 63 6.42 6.84 -21.22
C THR A 63 7.84 7.25 -21.62
N THR A 64 8.68 7.68 -20.68
CA THR A 64 10.04 8.17 -20.98
C THR A 64 11.05 7.05 -21.14
N THR A 65 10.84 5.92 -20.46
CA THR A 65 11.77 4.77 -20.48
C THR A 65 11.29 3.63 -21.37
N GLY A 66 10.10 3.73 -21.98
CA GLY A 66 9.51 2.67 -22.79
C GLY A 66 8.95 1.49 -21.99
N GLY A 67 8.86 1.64 -20.66
CA GLY A 67 8.36 0.63 -19.72
C GLY A 67 8.67 1.04 -18.28
N MET A 68 8.32 0.21 -17.31
CA MET A 68 8.81 0.41 -15.95
C MET A 68 10.26 -0.07 -15.85
N PRO A 69 11.19 0.75 -15.31
CA PRO A 69 12.56 0.32 -15.09
C PRO A 69 12.61 -0.92 -14.20
N GLU A 70 13.59 -1.77 -14.48
CA GLU A 70 13.86 -2.94 -13.65
C GLU A 70 14.05 -2.53 -12.18
N GLY A 71 13.50 -3.30 -11.26
CA GLY A 71 13.59 -3.01 -9.83
C GLY A 71 12.73 -1.83 -9.34
N TYR A 72 11.97 -1.15 -10.20
CA TYR A 72 11.14 0.00 -9.78
C TYR A 72 10.13 -0.38 -8.69
N TYR A 73 9.42 -1.49 -8.85
CA TYR A 73 8.39 -1.90 -7.87
C TYR A 73 9.00 -2.29 -6.53
N GLN A 74 10.18 -2.91 -6.53
CA GLN A 74 10.92 -3.25 -5.31
C GLN A 74 11.36 -1.98 -4.57
N GLN A 75 11.87 -0.99 -5.29
CA GLN A 75 12.22 0.32 -4.73
C GLN A 75 10.98 1.07 -4.24
N ALA A 76 9.86 0.97 -4.96
CA ALA A 76 8.60 1.57 -4.55
C ALA A 76 8.06 0.91 -3.27
N ALA A 77 8.16 -0.42 -3.14
CA ALA A 77 7.79 -1.14 -1.92
C ALA A 77 8.64 -0.70 -0.72
N ALA A 78 9.95 -0.60 -0.90
CA ALA A 78 10.86 -0.11 0.12
C ALA A 78 10.55 1.35 0.52
N ALA A 79 10.29 2.23 -0.47
CA ALA A 79 9.91 3.62 -0.24
C ALA A 79 8.57 3.76 0.49
N GLN A 80 7.64 2.82 0.29
CA GLN A 80 6.38 2.73 1.04
C GLN A 80 6.57 2.17 2.45
N GLY A 81 7.73 1.61 2.78
CA GLY A 81 8.02 1.00 4.08
C GLY A 81 7.50 -0.43 4.21
N ILE A 82 7.18 -1.10 3.08
CA ILE A 82 6.87 -2.53 3.08
C ILE A 82 8.16 -3.31 3.34
N LYS A 83 8.10 -4.25 4.27
CA LYS A 83 9.23 -5.11 4.64
C LYS A 83 8.79 -6.55 4.76
N VAL A 84 9.61 -7.45 4.26
CA VAL A 84 9.50 -8.90 4.44
C VAL A 84 10.76 -9.37 5.14
N SER A 85 10.62 -10.21 6.13
CA SER A 85 11.71 -10.92 6.79
C SER A 85 11.24 -12.31 7.20
N ALA A 86 12.13 -13.29 7.19
CA ALA A 86 11.80 -14.66 7.52
C ALA A 86 12.90 -15.30 8.37
N THR A 87 12.50 -16.30 9.15
CA THR A 87 13.31 -17.34 9.76
C THR A 87 12.78 -18.69 9.27
N ASP A 88 13.33 -19.78 9.74
CA ASP A 88 12.83 -21.12 9.39
C ASP A 88 11.40 -21.36 9.92
N ASP A 89 11.02 -20.70 11.01
CA ASP A 89 9.78 -20.93 11.73
C ASP A 89 8.68 -19.90 11.44
N TYR A 90 9.01 -18.70 10.95
CA TYR A 90 8.03 -17.65 10.69
C TYR A 90 8.44 -16.69 9.59
N VAL A 91 7.44 -16.09 8.96
CA VAL A 91 7.59 -14.96 8.04
C VAL A 91 6.91 -13.74 8.66
N PHE A 92 7.64 -12.65 8.74
CA PHE A 92 7.13 -11.37 9.22
C PHE A 92 6.97 -10.40 8.05
N VAL A 93 5.76 -9.85 7.90
CA VAL A 93 5.41 -8.90 6.85
C VAL A 93 4.93 -7.60 7.48
N ARG A 94 5.60 -6.50 7.19
CA ARG A 94 5.16 -5.18 7.59
C ARG A 94 4.60 -4.41 6.41
N VAL A 95 3.39 -3.88 6.57
CA VAL A 95 2.77 -2.96 5.60
C VAL A 95 2.55 -1.58 6.27
N PRO A 96 2.74 -0.48 5.52
CA PRO A 96 2.76 0.87 6.12
C PRO A 96 1.38 1.45 6.40
N ALA A 97 0.31 0.77 6.00
CA ALA A 97 -1.05 1.28 6.08
C ALA A 97 -1.99 0.26 6.73
N LEU A 98 -3.00 0.77 7.42
CA LEU A 98 -4.10 -0.05 7.89
C LEU A 98 -4.87 -0.63 6.71
N LEU A 99 -5.27 -1.89 6.83
CA LEU A 99 -6.06 -2.56 5.81
C LEU A 99 -7.40 -1.83 5.60
N PRO A 100 -7.88 -1.65 4.36
CA PRO A 100 -9.15 -0.99 4.10
C PRO A 100 -10.33 -1.85 4.55
N LYS A 101 -11.49 -1.22 4.66
CA LYS A 101 -12.75 -1.93 4.87
C LYS A 101 -13.13 -2.71 3.60
N LYS A 102 -13.79 -3.88 3.74
CA LYS A 102 -14.27 -4.72 2.62
C LYS A 102 -15.02 -3.93 1.53
N LYS A 103 -15.83 -2.94 1.92
CA LYS A 103 -16.58 -2.08 0.98
C LYS A 103 -15.71 -1.08 0.20
N ALA A 104 -14.45 -0.90 0.59
CA ALA A 104 -13.50 0.03 -0.04
C ALA A 104 -12.38 -0.72 -0.77
N ALA A 105 -12.58 -1.99 -1.11
CA ALA A 105 -11.57 -2.90 -1.64
C ALA A 105 -10.95 -2.47 -3.00
N GLU A 106 -11.60 -1.60 -3.77
CA GLU A 106 -11.05 -1.09 -5.04
C GLU A 106 -9.71 -0.36 -4.87
N GLY A 107 -9.44 0.20 -3.67
CA GLY A 107 -8.17 0.86 -3.34
C GLY A 107 -6.99 -0.07 -3.05
N PHE A 108 -7.17 -1.39 -3.07
CA PHE A 108 -6.18 -2.35 -2.56
C PHE A 108 -5.00 -2.65 -3.48
N LYS A 109 -5.16 -2.42 -4.77
CA LYS A 109 -4.12 -2.71 -5.77
C LYS A 109 -2.81 -1.96 -5.49
N PHE A 110 -2.88 -0.82 -4.81
CA PHE A 110 -1.67 -0.05 -4.46
C PHE A 110 -0.79 -0.74 -3.41
N LEU A 111 -1.35 -1.66 -2.60
CA LEU A 111 -0.56 -2.45 -1.63
C LEU A 111 -0.15 -3.82 -2.19
N VAL A 112 -1.02 -4.47 -2.96
CA VAL A 112 -0.80 -5.83 -3.47
C VAL A 112 0.44 -5.89 -4.36
N VAL A 113 0.54 -5.03 -5.37
CA VAL A 113 1.68 -5.03 -6.30
C VAL A 113 3.02 -4.75 -5.60
N PRO A 114 3.15 -3.71 -4.74
CA PRO A 114 4.37 -3.50 -3.98
C PRO A 114 4.67 -4.61 -2.97
N LEU A 115 3.66 -5.25 -2.39
CA LEU A 115 3.85 -6.38 -1.49
C LEU A 115 4.41 -7.60 -2.23
N GLN A 116 3.87 -7.93 -3.42
CA GLN A 116 4.43 -8.97 -4.29
C GLN A 116 5.89 -8.67 -4.62
N ALA A 117 6.18 -7.44 -5.05
CA ALA A 117 7.54 -7.02 -5.36
C ALA A 117 8.50 -7.12 -4.16
N ALA A 118 8.02 -6.87 -2.94
CA ALA A 118 8.80 -7.03 -1.72
C ALA A 118 9.10 -8.51 -1.43
N PHE A 119 8.14 -9.41 -1.65
CA PHE A 119 8.36 -10.86 -1.53
C PHE A 119 9.32 -11.37 -2.60
N GLU A 120 9.17 -10.95 -3.86
CA GLU A 120 10.08 -11.30 -4.96
C GLU A 120 11.52 -10.88 -4.65
N GLU A 121 11.70 -9.65 -4.14
CA GLU A 121 13.02 -9.14 -3.77
C GLU A 121 13.63 -9.95 -2.63
N TYR A 122 12.83 -10.23 -1.58
CA TYR A 122 13.30 -11.04 -0.47
C TYR A 122 13.68 -12.46 -0.93
N HIS A 123 12.83 -13.11 -1.73
CA HIS A 123 13.05 -14.47 -2.23
C HIS A 123 14.27 -14.56 -3.15
N ARG A 124 14.60 -13.50 -3.88
CA ARG A 124 15.81 -13.46 -4.73
C ARG A 124 17.10 -13.50 -3.90
N GLN A 125 17.08 -12.96 -2.70
CA GLN A 125 18.23 -12.84 -1.82
C GLN A 125 18.28 -13.92 -0.73
N HIS A 126 17.12 -14.47 -0.36
CA HIS A 126 16.96 -15.39 0.75
C HIS A 126 15.94 -16.48 0.40
N ALA A 127 16.10 -17.66 0.98
CA ALA A 127 15.06 -18.68 0.92
C ALA A 127 13.86 -18.23 1.78
N LEU A 128 12.65 -18.43 1.25
CA LEU A 128 11.41 -18.28 2.03
C LEU A 128 10.98 -19.67 2.53
N PRO A 129 10.59 -19.81 3.79
CA PRO A 129 10.00 -21.05 4.28
C PRO A 129 8.64 -21.29 3.62
N HIS A 130 8.34 -22.55 3.32
CA HIS A 130 7.03 -22.99 2.85
C HIS A 130 6.36 -23.81 3.93
N PHE A 131 5.21 -23.35 4.38
CA PHE A 131 4.45 -23.98 5.45
C PHE A 131 3.31 -24.82 4.86
N SER A 132 3.20 -26.08 5.32
CA SER A 132 2.03 -26.95 5.06
C SER A 132 0.91 -26.69 6.05
N ASP A 133 1.26 -26.21 7.24
CA ASP A 133 0.33 -25.81 8.29
C ASP A 133 0.90 -24.59 9.02
N CYS A 134 0.11 -23.53 9.14
CA CYS A 134 0.56 -22.30 9.77
C CYS A 134 -0.60 -21.50 10.36
N VAL A 135 -0.28 -20.63 11.30
CA VAL A 135 -1.18 -19.61 11.83
C VAL A 135 -0.76 -18.25 11.30
N ILE A 136 -1.71 -17.53 10.70
CA ILE A 136 -1.48 -16.15 10.26
C ILE A 136 -2.00 -15.22 11.36
N CYS A 137 -1.10 -14.47 11.96
CA CYS A 137 -1.42 -13.43 12.93
C CYS A 137 -1.36 -12.06 12.28
N ILE A 138 -2.43 -11.28 12.36
CA ILE A 138 -2.49 -9.91 11.83
C ILE A 138 -2.62 -8.94 12.99
N GLU A 139 -1.65 -8.04 13.10
CA GLU A 139 -1.61 -7.01 14.12
C GLU A 139 -1.77 -5.63 13.48
N HIS A 140 -2.73 -4.83 13.97
CA HIS A 140 -2.88 -3.44 13.61
C HIS A 140 -2.30 -2.55 14.70
N ILE A 141 -1.28 -1.78 14.36
CA ILE A 141 -0.65 -0.83 15.27
C ILE A 141 -1.28 0.54 15.05
N TYR A 142 -1.96 1.03 16.07
CA TYR A 142 -2.59 2.34 16.08
C TYR A 142 -1.77 3.35 16.88
N ASP A 143 -1.85 4.62 16.48
CA ASP A 143 -1.32 5.71 17.30
C ASP A 143 -2.04 5.72 18.66
N ARG A 144 -1.26 5.83 19.72
CA ARG A 144 -1.75 5.84 21.12
C ARG A 144 -2.71 7.00 21.41
N CYS A 145 -2.61 8.08 20.63
CA CYS A 145 -3.45 9.27 20.78
C CYS A 145 -4.79 9.15 20.05
N LEU A 146 -5.02 8.08 19.26
CA LEU A 146 -6.28 7.90 18.57
C LEU A 146 -7.40 7.52 19.54
N PRO A 147 -8.60 8.11 19.39
CA PRO A 147 -9.76 7.70 20.17
C PRO A 147 -10.13 6.25 19.84
N VAL A 148 -10.65 5.51 20.82
CA VAL A 148 -11.05 4.09 20.66
C VAL A 148 -12.03 3.90 19.49
N THR A 149 -12.88 4.90 19.21
CA THR A 149 -13.82 4.88 18.09
C THR A 149 -13.14 4.91 16.71
N ALA A 150 -11.86 5.28 16.65
CA ALA A 150 -11.07 5.25 15.40
C ALA A 150 -10.41 3.89 15.15
N VAL A 151 -10.40 2.99 16.15
CA VAL A 151 -9.92 1.61 16.02
C VAL A 151 -10.90 0.85 15.13
N ARG A 152 -10.38 0.21 14.11
CA ARG A 152 -11.20 -0.52 13.14
C ARG A 152 -11.57 -1.89 13.69
N ASP A 153 -12.80 -2.30 13.44
CA ASP A 153 -13.29 -3.64 13.69
C ASP A 153 -12.68 -4.61 12.67
N TYR A 154 -12.09 -5.69 13.13
CA TYR A 154 -11.42 -6.70 12.29
C TYR A 154 -12.38 -7.38 11.32
N ASP A 155 -13.63 -7.59 11.68
CA ASP A 155 -14.64 -8.29 10.86
C ASP A 155 -14.93 -7.58 9.54
N ASN A 156 -14.63 -6.28 9.47
CA ASN A 156 -14.90 -5.45 8.30
C ASN A 156 -13.66 -5.15 7.44
N LEU A 157 -12.52 -5.77 7.73
CA LEU A 157 -11.28 -5.52 7.00
C LEU A 157 -11.09 -6.47 5.84
N GLU A 158 -10.49 -5.97 4.76
CA GLU A 158 -10.14 -6.76 3.59
C GLU A 158 -8.78 -7.41 3.80
N PHE A 159 -8.77 -8.66 4.17
CA PHE A 159 -7.55 -9.45 4.36
C PHE A 159 -7.22 -10.30 3.12
N LYS A 160 -8.22 -10.70 2.35
CA LYS A 160 -8.07 -11.72 1.31
C LYS A 160 -6.90 -11.43 0.38
N SER A 161 -6.85 -10.25 -0.20
CA SER A 161 -5.81 -9.92 -1.18
C SER A 161 -4.39 -9.95 -0.61
N ILE A 162 -4.22 -9.66 0.69
CA ILE A 162 -2.93 -9.76 1.37
C ILE A 162 -2.60 -11.22 1.68
N LEU A 163 -3.59 -11.98 2.13
CA LEU A 163 -3.44 -13.41 2.40
C LEU A 163 -3.10 -14.17 1.12
N ASP A 164 -3.73 -13.83 -0.01
CA ASP A 164 -3.45 -14.43 -1.31
C ASP A 164 -1.98 -14.20 -1.72
N VAL A 165 -1.43 -13.02 -1.48
CA VAL A 165 0.00 -12.75 -1.72
C VAL A 165 0.89 -13.55 -0.79
N ILE A 166 0.58 -13.58 0.51
CA ILE A 166 1.38 -14.35 1.49
C ILE A 166 1.33 -15.84 1.13
N ALA A 167 0.16 -16.36 0.80
CA ALA A 167 -0.03 -17.75 0.42
C ALA A 167 0.80 -18.14 -0.81
N LEU A 168 0.84 -17.27 -1.81
CA LEU A 168 1.63 -17.50 -3.03
C LEU A 168 3.11 -17.76 -2.76
N TYR A 169 3.68 -17.11 -1.74
CA TYR A 169 5.12 -17.20 -1.45
C TYR A 169 5.47 -18.09 -0.27
N CYS A 170 4.55 -18.35 0.65
CA CYS A 170 4.86 -18.97 1.93
C CYS A 170 4.02 -20.20 2.26
N ILE A 171 2.92 -20.47 1.54
CA ILE A 171 2.01 -21.56 1.87
C ILE A 171 1.95 -22.56 0.71
N CYS A 172 2.01 -23.85 1.03
CA CYS A 172 1.86 -24.91 0.05
C CYS A 172 0.38 -25.01 -0.40
N LEU A 173 0.06 -24.49 -1.59
CA LEU A 173 -1.32 -24.38 -2.11
C LEU A 173 -2.02 -25.73 -2.40
N LEU A 174 -1.37 -26.87 -2.12
CA LEU A 174 -1.96 -28.19 -2.41
C LEU A 174 -3.21 -28.53 -1.58
N TYR A 175 -3.59 -27.69 -0.60
CA TYR A 175 -4.71 -27.97 0.31
C TYR A 175 -5.80 -26.88 0.41
N THR A 176 -5.74 -25.82 -0.39
CA THR A 176 -6.73 -24.73 -0.25
C THR A 176 -7.97 -24.87 -1.13
N SER A 177 -8.06 -25.90 -1.98
CA SER A 177 -9.20 -26.06 -2.89
C SER A 177 -10.46 -26.72 -2.29
N ASP A 178 -10.35 -27.45 -1.18
CA ASP A 178 -11.46 -28.26 -0.68
C ASP A 178 -12.20 -27.69 0.54
N ALA A 179 -11.76 -26.56 1.09
CA ALA A 179 -12.40 -25.96 2.28
C ALA A 179 -13.42 -24.87 2.00
N ALA A 180 -13.65 -24.49 0.74
CA ALA A 180 -14.54 -23.39 0.38
C ALA A 180 -15.96 -23.83 -0.03
N ASP A 181 -16.22 -25.13 -0.18
CA ASP A 181 -17.53 -25.65 -0.66
C ASP A 181 -18.39 -26.30 0.44
N GLU A 182 -17.97 -26.28 1.70
CA GLU A 182 -18.77 -26.83 2.80
C GLU A 182 -19.01 -25.81 3.94
N LEU A 183 -19.64 -24.67 3.63
CA LEU A 183 -20.36 -23.86 4.64
C LEU A 183 -21.53 -23.10 4.01
#